data_9a11fc4cfa3b6f107c4fc31420b433ca
#
_entry.id   9a11fc4cfa3b6f107c4fc31420b433ca
#
_cell.length_a   1.000
_cell.length_b   1.000
_cell.length_c   1.000
_cell.angle_alpha   90.00
_cell.angle_beta   90.00
_cell.angle_gamma   90.00
#
_symmetry.space_group_name_H-M   'P 1'
#
loop_
_entity.id
_entity.type
_entity.pdbx_description
1 polymer ?
#
loop_
_entity_poly.entity_id
_entity_poly.type
_entity_poly.pdbx_seq_one_letter_code
_entity_poly.pdbx_strand_id
1 'polypeptide(L)'
;MRKMTDLGKAVDFKFVRSSAMCGIAAPICYVAASIIGGILKPGYSPLAEYVSAIGVGGDAASYVMNFGGFFLCGLFLLFFAPGLWKRIGFDETTKMIIPVIIGISGSGFLIMSFFPWDNSMHGPTTFFASFVGIAPFFSIFIFRKDERWKSYWLFSLILVVSTISIAVLLKFAIPTLPGLYQRMTFTPAFLWVEVIAFRLFKLA
;
A
#
# COMPACT_ATOMS: atom_id res chain seq x y z
N MET A 1 22.40 -5.48 -33.92
CA MET A 1 21.02 -5.10 -33.54
C MET A 1 20.33 -6.11 -32.63
N ARG A 2 20.30 -7.42 -32.92
CA ARG A 2 19.61 -8.44 -32.10
C ARG A 2 20.08 -8.50 -30.63
N LYS A 3 21.39 -8.41 -30.34
CA LYS A 3 21.94 -8.43 -28.97
C LYS A 3 21.51 -7.24 -28.10
N MET A 4 21.33 -6.03 -28.67
CA MET A 4 20.90 -4.85 -27.91
C MET A 4 19.41 -4.93 -27.53
N THR A 5 18.57 -5.52 -28.39
CA THR A 5 17.14 -5.74 -28.09
C THR A 5 16.94 -6.79 -27.00
N ASP A 6 17.77 -7.85 -26.98
CA ASP A 6 17.69 -8.90 -25.96
C ASP A 6 18.19 -8.40 -24.59
N LEU A 7 19.23 -7.57 -24.57
CA LEU A 7 19.72 -6.92 -23.35
C LEU A 7 18.68 -5.95 -22.77
N GLY A 8 18.05 -5.15 -23.61
CA GLY A 8 16.97 -4.23 -23.20
C GLY A 8 15.78 -4.97 -22.57
N LYS A 9 15.35 -6.06 -23.17
CA LYS A 9 14.29 -6.91 -22.62
C LYS A 9 14.70 -7.54 -21.27
N ALA A 10 15.92 -8.04 -21.15
CA ALA A 10 16.43 -8.65 -19.92
C ALA A 10 16.51 -7.63 -18.77
N VAL A 11 16.92 -6.39 -19.06
CA VAL A 11 16.94 -5.28 -18.08
C VAL A 11 15.52 -4.92 -17.65
N ASP A 12 14.58 -4.87 -18.56
CA ASP A 12 13.17 -4.57 -18.28
C ASP A 12 12.53 -5.65 -17.37
N PHE A 13 12.81 -6.93 -17.60
CA PHE A 13 12.35 -8.03 -16.74
C PHE A 13 12.92 -7.92 -15.32
N LYS A 14 14.22 -7.69 -15.17
CA LYS A 14 14.87 -7.54 -13.84
C LYS A 14 14.27 -6.36 -13.08
N PHE A 15 14.09 -5.24 -13.75
CA PHE A 15 13.49 -4.05 -13.15
C PHE A 15 12.06 -4.31 -12.66
N VAL A 16 11.19 -4.89 -13.49
CA VAL A 16 9.80 -5.21 -13.13
C VAL A 16 9.75 -6.19 -11.96
N ARG A 17 10.64 -7.19 -11.96
CA ARG A 17 10.73 -8.17 -10.86
C ARG A 17 11.14 -7.53 -9.54
N SER A 18 12.18 -6.67 -9.55
CA SER A 18 12.61 -5.93 -8.35
C SER A 18 11.50 -4.99 -7.85
N SER A 19 10.84 -4.30 -8.76
CA SER A 19 9.67 -3.45 -8.46
C SER A 19 8.53 -4.26 -7.79
N ALA A 20 8.22 -5.44 -8.32
CA ALA A 20 7.23 -6.34 -7.73
C ALA A 20 7.62 -6.79 -6.31
N MET A 21 8.91 -7.11 -6.08
CA MET A 21 9.40 -7.45 -4.74
C MET A 21 9.21 -6.30 -3.74
N CYS A 22 9.39 -5.06 -4.18
CA CYS A 22 9.07 -3.89 -3.36
C CYS A 22 7.58 -3.82 -3.01
N GLY A 23 6.69 -4.12 -3.98
CA GLY A 23 5.25 -4.18 -3.72
C GLY A 23 4.87 -5.25 -2.70
N ILE A 24 5.55 -6.41 -2.70
CA ILE A 24 5.36 -7.46 -1.69
C ILE A 24 5.91 -7.00 -0.33
N ALA A 25 7.08 -6.36 -0.30
CA ALA A 25 7.72 -5.95 0.94
C ALA A 25 6.97 -4.81 1.66
N ALA A 26 6.29 -3.93 0.93
CA ALA A 26 5.63 -2.76 1.51
C ALA A 26 4.58 -3.09 2.58
N PRO A 27 3.56 -3.92 2.34
CA PRO A 27 2.60 -4.33 3.35
C PRO A 27 3.24 -5.11 4.50
N ILE A 28 4.21 -5.98 4.19
CA ILE A 28 4.92 -6.78 5.19
C ILE A 28 5.65 -5.89 6.20
N CYS A 29 6.39 -4.87 5.73
CA CYS A 29 7.07 -3.92 6.61
C CYS A 29 6.09 -3.17 7.50
N TYR A 30 4.98 -2.68 6.94
CA TYR A 30 3.95 -1.99 7.72
C TYR A 30 3.35 -2.88 8.80
N VAL A 31 2.94 -4.11 8.46
CA VAL A 31 2.33 -5.06 9.40
C VAL A 31 3.33 -5.49 10.47
N ALA A 32 4.54 -5.86 10.08
CA ALA A 32 5.59 -6.27 11.02
C ALA A 32 5.93 -5.14 12.00
N ALA A 33 6.12 -3.91 11.51
CA ALA A 33 6.41 -2.76 12.36
C ALA A 33 5.24 -2.42 13.29
N SER A 34 3.98 -2.56 12.84
CA SER A 34 2.81 -2.32 13.69
C SER A 34 2.67 -3.35 14.81
N ILE A 35 3.05 -4.61 14.56
CA ILE A 35 3.06 -5.67 15.58
C ILE A 35 4.22 -5.46 16.56
N ILE A 36 5.45 -5.32 16.05
CA ILE A 36 6.64 -5.16 16.88
C ILE A 36 6.56 -3.87 17.70
N GLY A 37 6.23 -2.75 17.05
CA GLY A 37 6.08 -1.46 17.71
C GLY A 37 4.96 -1.49 18.76
N GLY A 38 3.83 -2.16 18.46
CA GLY A 38 2.74 -2.33 19.42
C GLY A 38 3.14 -3.13 20.67
N ILE A 39 3.97 -4.17 20.49
CA ILE A 39 4.52 -4.95 21.64
C ILE A 39 5.50 -4.11 22.47
N LEU A 40 6.31 -3.27 21.81
CA LEU A 40 7.29 -2.42 22.48
C LEU A 40 6.68 -1.19 23.16
N LYS A 41 5.44 -0.79 22.82
CA LYS A 41 4.78 0.41 23.35
C LYS A 41 4.02 0.08 24.63
N PRO A 42 4.47 0.54 25.81
CA PRO A 42 3.78 0.26 27.08
C PRO A 42 2.33 0.80 27.06
N GLY A 43 1.38 -0.05 27.48
CA GLY A 43 -0.03 0.33 27.59
C GLY A 43 -0.79 0.48 26.26
N TYR A 44 -0.14 0.27 25.12
CA TYR A 44 -0.79 0.37 23.81
C TYR A 44 -1.83 -0.72 23.58
N SER A 45 -3.02 -0.30 23.17
CA SER A 45 -4.11 -1.21 22.80
C SER A 45 -4.33 -1.23 21.28
N PRO A 46 -4.03 -2.35 20.58
CA PRO A 46 -4.24 -2.44 19.14
C PRO A 46 -5.69 -2.25 18.69
N LEU A 47 -6.64 -2.48 19.56
CA LEU A 47 -8.07 -2.32 19.27
C LEU A 47 -8.54 -0.88 19.48
N ALA A 48 -8.09 -0.25 20.58
CA ALA A 48 -8.55 1.07 21.00
C ALA A 48 -7.74 2.23 20.39
N GLU A 49 -6.49 1.97 19.95
CA GLU A 49 -5.59 3.04 19.49
C GLU A 49 -5.16 2.85 18.04
N TYR A 50 -5.03 3.97 17.33
CA TYR A 50 -4.52 3.98 15.97
C TYR A 50 -3.10 3.41 15.87
N VAL A 51 -2.75 2.83 14.71
CA VAL A 51 -1.38 2.37 14.44
C VAL A 51 -0.37 3.52 14.55
N SER A 52 -0.75 4.72 14.14
CA SER A 52 0.11 5.90 14.20
C SER A 52 0.42 6.37 15.62
N ALA A 53 -0.38 6.00 16.62
CA ALA A 53 -0.09 6.30 18.04
C ALA A 53 1.18 5.58 18.53
N ILE A 54 1.55 4.45 17.91
CA ILE A 54 2.84 3.78 18.19
C ILE A 54 4.01 4.71 17.86
N GLY A 55 3.90 5.54 16.83
CA GLY A 55 4.94 6.41 16.31
C GLY A 55 5.25 7.66 17.18
N VAL A 56 4.54 7.86 18.29
CA VAL A 56 4.72 9.02 19.19
C VAL A 56 5.72 8.69 20.29
N GLY A 57 6.50 9.68 20.73
CA GLY A 57 7.29 9.64 21.99
C GLY A 57 8.79 9.46 21.82
N GLY A 58 9.34 9.22 20.62
CA GLY A 58 10.79 9.14 20.39
C GLY A 58 11.47 7.91 21.03
N ASP A 59 10.69 6.89 21.38
CA ASP A 59 11.14 5.61 21.95
C ASP A 59 11.39 4.55 20.86
N ALA A 60 11.86 3.37 21.24
CA ALA A 60 12.12 2.26 20.32
C ALA A 60 10.88 1.88 19.50
N ALA A 61 9.68 1.90 20.10
CA ALA A 61 8.43 1.61 19.43
C ALA A 61 8.15 2.62 18.31
N SER A 62 8.36 3.91 18.59
CA SER A 62 8.14 4.98 17.61
C SER A 62 9.13 4.90 16.44
N TYR A 63 10.40 4.58 16.67
CA TYR A 63 11.38 4.37 15.61
C TYR A 63 11.02 3.17 14.73
N VAL A 64 10.60 2.05 15.33
CA VAL A 64 10.15 0.87 14.60
C VAL A 64 8.96 1.21 13.71
N MET A 65 7.95 1.92 14.23
CA MET A 65 6.76 2.24 13.45
C MET A 65 7.05 3.28 12.38
N ASN A 66 7.72 4.38 12.72
CA ASN A 66 7.95 5.46 11.78
C ASN A 66 8.92 5.04 10.66
N PHE A 67 10.06 4.43 10.99
CA PHE A 67 11.07 4.07 9.98
C PHE A 67 10.92 2.64 9.45
N GLY A 68 10.66 1.66 10.30
CA GLY A 68 10.43 0.27 9.87
C GLY A 68 9.07 0.05 9.20
N GLY A 69 8.04 0.78 9.63
CA GLY A 69 6.69 0.73 9.09
C GLY A 69 6.46 1.76 7.99
N PHE A 70 6.20 3.00 8.36
CA PHE A 70 5.76 4.03 7.41
C PHE A 70 6.80 4.36 6.36
N PHE A 71 8.05 4.63 6.73
CA PHE A 71 9.11 4.99 5.79
C PHE A 71 9.38 3.87 4.78
N LEU A 72 9.63 2.63 5.24
CA LEU A 72 9.91 1.52 4.34
C LEU A 72 8.69 1.16 3.48
N CYS A 73 7.48 1.16 4.05
CA CYS A 73 6.25 0.95 3.27
C CYS A 73 6.14 1.99 2.15
N GLY A 74 6.29 3.28 2.47
CA GLY A 74 6.24 4.36 1.50
C GLY A 74 7.31 4.24 0.41
N LEU A 75 8.55 3.98 0.82
CA LEU A 75 9.68 3.80 -0.10
C LEU A 75 9.42 2.63 -1.07
N PHE A 76 8.97 1.49 -0.56
CA PHE A 76 8.70 0.32 -1.38
C PHE A 76 7.49 0.52 -2.31
N LEU A 77 6.45 1.24 -1.90
CA LEU A 77 5.35 1.61 -2.79
C LEU A 77 5.83 2.53 -3.93
N LEU A 78 6.73 3.48 -3.65
CA LEU A 78 7.34 4.33 -4.68
C LEU A 78 8.16 3.53 -5.69
N PHE A 79 8.90 2.51 -5.25
CA PHE A 79 9.62 1.61 -6.16
C PHE A 79 8.71 0.60 -6.87
N PHE A 80 7.55 0.28 -6.31
CA PHE A 80 6.55 -0.60 -6.92
C PHE A 80 5.80 0.09 -8.08
N ALA A 81 5.49 1.36 -7.95
CA ALA A 81 4.70 2.12 -8.93
C ALA A 81 5.26 2.08 -10.37
N PRO A 82 6.58 2.28 -10.64
CA PRO A 82 7.12 2.21 -11.99
C PRO A 82 7.03 0.82 -12.65
N GLY A 83 7.08 -0.26 -11.85
CA GLY A 83 6.88 -1.62 -12.38
C GLY A 83 5.44 -1.85 -12.84
N LEU A 84 4.48 -1.31 -12.11
CA LEU A 84 3.07 -1.32 -12.51
C LEU A 84 2.86 -0.56 -13.81
N TRP A 85 3.45 0.62 -13.95
CA TRP A 85 3.36 1.42 -15.18
C TRP A 85 3.83 0.65 -16.42
N LYS A 86 4.85 -0.17 -16.28
CA LYS A 86 5.37 -0.99 -17.39
C LYS A 86 4.48 -2.16 -17.79
N ARG A 87 3.56 -2.60 -16.92
CA ARG A 87 2.80 -3.85 -17.10
C ARG A 87 1.29 -3.72 -16.98
N ILE A 88 0.76 -2.59 -16.49
CA ILE A 88 -0.68 -2.33 -16.36
C ILE A 88 -1.11 -1.31 -17.41
N GLY A 89 -2.35 -1.51 -17.90
CA GLY A 89 -2.99 -0.62 -18.85
C GLY A 89 -2.86 -1.07 -20.29
N PHE A 90 -3.85 -0.67 -21.10
CA PHE A 90 -3.95 -1.00 -22.52
C PHE A 90 -3.72 0.24 -23.41
N ASP A 91 -3.69 1.43 -22.84
CA ASP A 91 -3.35 2.69 -23.51
C ASP A 91 -2.50 3.59 -22.59
N GLU A 92 -1.94 4.67 -23.18
CA GLU A 92 -1.01 5.56 -22.46
C GLU A 92 -1.63 6.27 -21.25
N THR A 93 -2.93 6.57 -21.30
CA THR A 93 -3.63 7.26 -20.21
C THR A 93 -3.94 6.32 -19.06
N THR A 94 -4.55 5.17 -19.36
CA THR A 94 -4.99 4.21 -18.33
C THR A 94 -3.82 3.55 -17.61
N LYS A 95 -2.69 3.34 -18.28
CA LYS A 95 -1.51 2.74 -17.65
C LYS A 95 -0.89 3.59 -16.55
N MET A 96 -1.18 4.91 -16.51
CA MET A 96 -0.64 5.82 -15.50
C MET A 96 -1.49 5.90 -14.23
N ILE A 97 -2.80 5.61 -14.30
CA ILE A 97 -3.74 5.87 -13.20
C ILE A 97 -3.33 5.13 -11.92
N ILE A 98 -3.19 3.81 -11.98
CA ILE A 98 -2.86 3.00 -10.81
C ILE A 98 -1.44 3.31 -10.28
N PRO A 99 -0.38 3.38 -11.11
CA PRO A 99 0.95 3.75 -10.66
C PRO A 99 1.01 5.13 -9.99
N VAL A 100 0.30 6.13 -10.51
CA VAL A 100 0.24 7.47 -9.91
C VAL A 100 -0.43 7.42 -8.54
N ILE A 101 -1.55 6.70 -8.39
CA ILE A 101 -2.23 6.52 -7.11
C ILE A 101 -1.31 5.85 -6.09
N ILE A 102 -0.60 4.78 -6.48
CA ILE A 102 0.37 4.09 -5.62
C ILE A 102 1.55 5.01 -5.27
N GLY A 103 2.04 5.79 -6.23
CA GLY A 103 3.11 6.78 -5.99
C GLY A 103 2.69 7.87 -5.00
N ILE A 104 1.49 8.43 -5.13
CA ILE A 104 0.92 9.39 -4.17
C ILE A 104 0.84 8.77 -2.78
N SER A 105 0.31 7.55 -2.68
CA SER A 105 0.22 6.85 -1.41
C SER A 105 1.60 6.57 -0.79
N GLY A 106 2.56 6.12 -1.60
CA GLY A 106 3.93 5.90 -1.17
C GLY A 106 4.59 7.17 -0.64
N SER A 107 4.40 8.30 -1.33
CA SER A 107 4.86 9.62 -0.86
C SER A 107 4.19 10.01 0.46
N GLY A 108 2.89 9.77 0.60
CA GLY A 108 2.16 10.02 1.84
C GLY A 108 2.72 9.25 3.03
N PHE A 109 2.94 7.94 2.88
CA PHE A 109 3.55 7.10 3.91
C PHE A 109 4.98 7.55 4.25
N LEU A 110 5.79 7.83 3.24
CA LEU A 110 7.18 8.24 3.42
C LEU A 110 7.27 9.57 4.17
N ILE A 111 6.48 10.56 3.80
CA ILE A 111 6.46 11.87 4.46
C ILE A 111 5.88 11.74 5.87
N MET A 112 4.81 10.97 6.05
CA MET A 112 4.17 10.71 7.35
C MET A 112 5.15 10.16 8.40
N SER A 113 6.18 9.42 7.98
CA SER A 113 7.19 8.87 8.90
C SER A 113 7.98 9.94 9.67
N PHE A 114 8.02 11.16 9.15
CA PHE A 114 8.67 12.31 9.80
C PHE A 114 7.71 13.19 10.61
N PHE A 115 6.41 12.94 10.52
CA PHE A 115 5.37 13.69 11.21
C PHE A 115 4.51 12.75 12.06
N PRO A 116 4.90 12.45 13.32
CA PRO A 116 4.13 11.59 14.21
C PRO A 116 2.71 12.09 14.45
N TRP A 117 1.87 11.24 15.01
CA TRP A 117 0.43 11.48 15.24
C TRP A 117 0.11 12.82 15.94
N ASP A 118 0.96 13.28 16.84
CA ASP A 118 0.83 14.55 17.59
C ASP A 118 1.25 15.79 16.78
N ASN A 119 1.77 15.61 15.56
CA ASN A 119 2.14 16.69 14.64
C ASN A 119 0.96 17.09 13.75
N SER A 120 0.75 18.38 13.52
CA SER A 120 -0.32 18.91 12.66
C SER A 120 -0.26 18.42 11.21
N MET A 121 0.92 18.10 10.71
CA MET A 121 1.12 17.57 9.35
C MET A 121 0.77 16.09 9.22
N HIS A 122 0.54 15.37 10.33
CA HIS A 122 0.18 13.95 10.28
C HIS A 122 -1.13 13.70 9.52
N GLY A 123 -2.16 14.49 9.76
CA GLY A 123 -3.46 14.37 9.10
C GLY A 123 -3.37 14.50 7.58
N PRO A 124 -2.81 15.60 7.04
CA PRO A 124 -2.58 15.76 5.61
C PRO A 124 -1.79 14.61 4.97
N THR A 125 -0.69 14.15 5.62
CA THR A 125 0.12 13.05 5.06
C THR A 125 -0.61 11.71 5.11
N THR A 126 -1.40 11.44 6.15
CA THR A 126 -2.27 10.26 6.25
C THR A 126 -3.33 10.26 5.15
N PHE A 127 -3.89 11.42 4.81
CA PHE A 127 -4.81 11.54 3.69
C PHE A 127 -4.18 11.04 2.39
N PHE A 128 -2.96 11.48 2.05
CA PHE A 128 -2.26 10.99 0.86
C PHE A 128 -1.89 9.50 0.97
N ALA A 129 -1.45 9.04 2.13
CA ALA A 129 -1.17 7.62 2.36
C ALA A 129 -2.40 6.73 2.10
N SER A 130 -3.60 7.21 2.42
CA SER A 130 -4.86 6.47 2.23
C SER A 130 -5.25 6.24 0.77
N PHE A 131 -4.60 6.91 -0.19
CA PHE A 131 -4.85 6.70 -1.62
C PHE A 131 -4.60 5.25 -2.08
N VAL A 132 -3.82 4.46 -1.35
CA VAL A 132 -3.67 3.03 -1.63
C VAL A 132 -5.03 2.31 -1.68
N GLY A 133 -6.01 2.74 -0.87
CA GLY A 133 -7.37 2.21 -0.87
C GLY A 133 -8.19 2.55 -2.11
N ILE A 134 -7.78 3.55 -2.91
CA ILE A 134 -8.46 3.95 -4.14
C ILE A 134 -7.98 3.10 -5.34
N ALA A 135 -6.78 2.56 -5.30
CA ALA A 135 -6.21 1.78 -6.40
C ALA A 135 -7.09 0.58 -6.83
N PRO A 136 -7.67 -0.23 -5.91
CA PRO A 136 -8.61 -1.30 -6.27
C PRO A 136 -9.82 -0.82 -7.05
N PHE A 137 -10.37 0.35 -6.74
CA PHE A 137 -11.52 0.91 -7.44
C PHE A 137 -11.23 1.16 -8.92
N PHE A 138 -10.15 1.85 -9.25
CA PHE A 138 -9.76 2.09 -10.65
C PHE A 138 -9.38 0.80 -11.37
N SER A 139 -8.82 -0.17 -10.64
CA SER A 139 -8.45 -1.48 -11.20
C SER A 139 -9.65 -2.25 -11.76
N ILE A 140 -10.85 -2.08 -11.20
CA ILE A 140 -12.07 -2.73 -11.69
C ILE A 140 -12.27 -2.41 -13.18
N PHE A 141 -12.08 -1.16 -13.56
CA PHE A 141 -12.31 -0.68 -14.93
C PHE A 141 -11.14 -1.01 -15.86
N ILE A 142 -9.90 -0.87 -15.38
CA ILE A 142 -8.68 -1.06 -16.16
C ILE A 142 -8.45 -2.55 -16.42
N PHE A 143 -8.55 -3.39 -15.39
CA PHE A 143 -8.27 -4.83 -15.51
C PHE A 143 -9.28 -5.58 -16.36
N ARG A 144 -10.51 -5.12 -16.43
CA ARG A 144 -11.53 -5.73 -17.33
C ARG A 144 -11.13 -5.66 -18.81
N LYS A 145 -10.31 -4.70 -19.20
CA LYS A 145 -9.90 -4.44 -20.59
C LYS A 145 -8.50 -4.94 -20.92
N ASP A 146 -7.70 -5.35 -19.93
CA ASP A 146 -6.34 -5.87 -20.11
C ASP A 146 -6.32 -7.38 -19.86
N GLU A 147 -6.11 -8.18 -20.89
CA GLU A 147 -6.14 -9.66 -20.82
C GLU A 147 -5.14 -10.23 -19.81
N ARG A 148 -4.03 -9.53 -19.54
CA ARG A 148 -3.02 -9.94 -18.54
C ARG A 148 -3.53 -9.84 -17.12
N TRP A 149 -4.52 -8.96 -16.88
CA TRP A 149 -5.06 -8.60 -15.58
C TRP A 149 -6.55 -8.93 -15.41
N LYS A 150 -7.20 -9.40 -16.47
CA LYS A 150 -8.65 -9.61 -16.53
C LYS A 150 -9.22 -10.43 -15.38
N SER A 151 -8.51 -11.46 -14.91
CA SER A 151 -8.95 -12.27 -13.77
C SER A 151 -8.96 -11.53 -12.42
N TYR A 152 -8.33 -10.36 -12.34
CA TYR A 152 -8.18 -9.62 -11.08
C TYR A 152 -9.21 -8.47 -10.88
N TRP A 153 -10.07 -8.18 -11.88
CA TRP A 153 -11.09 -7.15 -11.71
C TRP A 153 -12.13 -7.51 -10.65
N LEU A 154 -12.57 -8.78 -10.63
CA LEU A 154 -13.53 -9.26 -9.64
C LEU A 154 -12.92 -9.26 -8.23
N PHE A 155 -11.66 -9.67 -8.10
CA PHE A 155 -10.91 -9.55 -6.85
C PHE A 155 -10.86 -8.11 -6.36
N SER A 156 -10.56 -7.15 -7.23
CA SER A 156 -10.56 -5.73 -6.89
C SER A 156 -11.95 -5.24 -6.46
N LEU A 157 -13.01 -5.67 -7.14
CA LEU A 157 -14.40 -5.34 -6.77
C LEU A 157 -14.74 -5.88 -5.37
N ILE A 158 -14.41 -7.15 -5.09
CA ILE A 158 -14.65 -7.75 -3.77
C ILE A 158 -13.94 -6.94 -2.68
N LEU A 159 -12.68 -6.53 -2.90
CA LEU A 159 -11.94 -5.75 -1.91
C LEU A 159 -12.52 -4.34 -1.71
N VAL A 160 -12.99 -3.67 -2.76
CA VAL A 160 -13.66 -2.36 -2.65
C VAL A 160 -14.94 -2.50 -1.83
N VAL A 161 -15.80 -3.47 -2.16
CA VAL A 161 -17.04 -3.73 -1.43
C VAL A 161 -16.74 -4.08 0.02
N SER A 162 -15.76 -4.94 0.27
CA SER A 162 -15.33 -5.30 1.64
C SER A 162 -14.86 -4.09 2.42
N THR A 163 -14.03 -3.23 1.83
CA THR A 163 -13.52 -2.01 2.49
C THR A 163 -14.67 -1.09 2.89
N ILE A 164 -15.60 -0.83 1.97
CA ILE A 164 -16.75 0.04 2.23
C ILE A 164 -17.65 -0.59 3.31
N SER A 165 -17.96 -1.87 3.18
CA SER A 165 -18.82 -2.58 4.16
C SER A 165 -18.20 -2.58 5.56
N ILE A 166 -16.91 -2.89 5.67
CA ILE A 166 -16.16 -2.86 6.94
C ILE A 166 -16.15 -1.45 7.51
N ALA A 167 -15.84 -0.43 6.69
CA ALA A 167 -15.80 0.96 7.14
C ALA A 167 -17.16 1.42 7.70
N VAL A 168 -18.25 1.11 7.02
CA VAL A 168 -19.61 1.44 7.45
C VAL A 168 -19.99 0.67 8.73
N LEU A 169 -19.84 -0.65 8.71
CA LEU A 169 -20.24 -1.51 9.84
C LEU A 169 -19.48 -1.14 11.12
N LEU A 170 -18.15 -1.02 11.06
CA LEU A 170 -17.36 -0.73 12.25
C LEU A 170 -17.59 0.68 12.79
N LYS A 171 -17.82 1.67 11.91
CA LYS A 171 -18.11 3.04 12.33
C LYS A 171 -19.37 3.13 13.19
N PHE A 172 -20.41 2.34 12.85
CA PHE A 172 -21.70 2.37 13.57
C PHE A 172 -21.78 1.36 14.70
N ALA A 173 -21.17 0.16 14.54
CA ALA A 173 -21.27 -0.91 15.52
C ALA A 173 -20.30 -0.77 16.69
N ILE A 174 -19.07 -0.26 16.44
CA ILE A 174 -17.99 -0.21 17.44
C ILE A 174 -17.19 1.09 17.34
N PRO A 175 -17.82 2.26 17.57
CA PRO A 175 -17.15 3.58 17.45
C PRO A 175 -16.01 3.79 18.45
N THR A 176 -15.97 2.97 19.51
CA THR A 176 -14.96 3.04 20.59
C THR A 176 -13.65 2.31 20.28
N LEU A 177 -13.56 1.62 19.12
CA LEU A 177 -12.39 0.84 18.73
C LEU A 177 -11.72 1.38 17.45
N PRO A 178 -11.19 2.62 17.46
CA PRO A 178 -10.61 3.25 16.27
C PRO A 178 -9.38 2.50 15.73
N GLY A 179 -8.63 1.81 16.57
CA GLY A 179 -7.51 0.98 16.14
C GLY A 179 -7.95 -0.24 15.33
N LEU A 180 -9.01 -0.91 15.75
CA LEU A 180 -9.62 -1.99 14.98
C LEU A 180 -10.16 -1.48 13.64
N TYR A 181 -10.90 -0.36 13.66
CA TYR A 181 -11.43 0.28 12.47
C TYR A 181 -10.33 0.56 11.44
N GLN A 182 -9.23 1.19 11.86
CA GLN A 182 -8.12 1.52 10.97
C GLN A 182 -7.50 0.26 10.35
N ARG A 183 -7.19 -0.75 11.14
CA ARG A 183 -6.58 -2.00 10.66
C ARG A 183 -7.46 -2.72 9.66
N MET A 184 -8.73 -2.87 9.99
CA MET A 184 -9.68 -3.58 9.13
C MET A 184 -9.94 -2.86 7.80
N THR A 185 -9.91 -1.52 7.78
CA THR A 185 -10.09 -0.74 6.54
C THR A 185 -8.84 -0.71 5.67
N PHE A 186 -7.63 -0.75 6.24
CA PHE A 186 -6.38 -0.82 5.47
C PHE A 186 -6.06 -2.23 4.96
N THR A 187 -6.51 -3.28 5.65
CA THR A 187 -6.21 -4.67 5.27
C THR A 187 -6.57 -5.02 3.83
N PRO A 188 -7.78 -4.70 3.30
CA PRO A 188 -8.11 -5.00 1.91
C PRO A 188 -7.21 -4.26 0.90
N ALA A 189 -6.81 -3.03 1.20
CA ALA A 189 -5.93 -2.25 0.34
C ALA A 189 -4.53 -2.87 0.25
N PHE A 190 -3.96 -3.27 1.39
CA PHE A 190 -2.67 -3.95 1.42
C PHE A 190 -2.72 -5.35 0.83
N LEU A 191 -3.81 -6.09 1.02
CA LEU A 191 -4.02 -7.37 0.36
C LEU A 191 -4.08 -7.21 -1.16
N TRP A 192 -4.70 -6.12 -1.65
CA TRP A 192 -4.69 -5.80 -3.07
C TRP A 192 -3.26 -5.56 -3.58
N VAL A 193 -2.48 -4.72 -2.89
CA VAL A 193 -1.08 -4.45 -3.24
C VAL A 193 -0.29 -5.75 -3.32
N GLU A 194 -0.42 -6.61 -2.31
CA GLU A 194 0.28 -7.90 -2.21
C GLU A 194 -0.03 -8.81 -3.40
N VAL A 195 -1.32 -9.03 -3.68
CA VAL A 195 -1.77 -9.92 -4.76
C VAL A 195 -1.36 -9.37 -6.14
N ILE A 196 -1.48 -8.06 -6.35
CA ILE A 196 -1.06 -7.44 -7.62
C ILE A 196 0.46 -7.46 -7.78
N ALA A 197 1.21 -7.30 -6.70
CA ALA A 197 2.66 -7.42 -6.73
C ALA A 197 3.11 -8.86 -7.05
N PHE A 198 2.48 -9.88 -6.48
CA PHE A 198 2.71 -11.28 -6.86
C PHE A 198 2.38 -11.54 -8.33
N ARG A 199 1.29 -10.97 -8.84
CA ARG A 199 0.97 -11.09 -10.27
C ARG A 199 2.02 -10.41 -11.12
N LEU A 200 2.44 -9.20 -10.77
CA LEU A 200 3.49 -8.47 -11.47
C LEU A 200 4.79 -9.28 -11.50
N PHE A 201 5.16 -9.90 -10.38
CA PHE A 201 6.34 -10.76 -10.28
C PHE A 201 6.30 -11.96 -11.24
N LYS A 202 5.11 -12.54 -11.43
CA LYS A 202 4.92 -13.66 -12.38
C LYS A 202 4.92 -13.20 -13.85
N LEU A 203 4.67 -11.92 -14.11
CA LEU A 203 4.70 -11.32 -15.46
C LEU A 203 6.10 -10.78 -15.85
N ALA A 204 7.03 -10.80 -14.90
CA ALA A 204 8.41 -10.32 -15.05
C ALA A 204 9.36 -11.52 -15.48
#